data_02ca63c01983ba73b91ef58613f8fd7f
#
_entry.id   02ca63c01983ba73b91ef58613f8fd7f
#
_cell.length_a   1.000
_cell.length_b   1.000
_cell.length_c   1.000
_cell.angle_alpha   90.00
_cell.angle_beta   90.00
_cell.angle_gamma   90.00
#
_symmetry.space_group_name_H-M   'P 1'
#
loop_
_entity.id
_entity.type
_entity.pdbx_description
1 polymer ?
#
loop_
_entity_poly.entity_id
_entity_poly.type
_entity_poly.pdbx_seq_one_letter_code
_entity_poly.pdbx_strand_id
1 'polypeptide(L)'
;MKPKLHFTAPYHWINDPNGLIYYKGNYHIFYQHFPYDNKWGTMHWGHAITKDFVNFEHLPIALYPSKDFDRNGCFSGSAIEIDGQLYLYYTAIKYAKENPSNVHNQYSDDDLRASQALVVSSDGIHFDNVKNKKQIIPMIQEGFVGDYRHTRDPKVWKKQDGKYAMVIGSKVAYENDYCGKALFYESEDGIHFEYKNSYQEPTIGNMWECPDVFKINDQFFMIFSPENTDQPPKPNSNARYMPIDFDEDTLTIKDHGDWPYLDHGLDFYAPQTFLSKDNERLLLGWLRMRKPVQGEEWIGMFIMPRILHEKDGKIIQELYPKIKNSFNHEVQEISFDQPFQLKTTLNKDSSLNLGGFKIDIQDDCLHLNREEVSIQENKVCNDVVSPKLQGHYDIELYYDHHVFEIYINGGEYVMSQVVYDLNDQVIIQNTEYKVYVRSL
;
A
#
# COMPACT_ATOMS: atom_id res chain seq x y z
N MET A 1 -4.47 -22.09 -3.10
CA MET A 1 -5.75 -21.60 -2.46
C MET A 1 -5.60 -20.11 -2.16
N LYS A 2 -6.63 -19.30 -2.43
CA LYS A 2 -6.60 -17.86 -2.12
C LYS A 2 -6.66 -17.60 -0.62
N PRO A 3 -6.02 -16.50 -0.14
CA PRO A 3 -6.25 -15.99 1.20
C PRO A 3 -7.73 -15.74 1.48
N LYS A 4 -8.15 -15.87 2.72
CA LYS A 4 -9.55 -15.69 3.15
C LYS A 4 -9.81 -14.32 3.78
N LEU A 5 -8.76 -13.64 4.24
CA LEU A 5 -8.81 -12.36 4.95
C LEU A 5 -8.06 -11.24 4.22
N HIS A 6 -7.08 -11.61 3.40
CA HIS A 6 -6.36 -10.67 2.56
C HIS A 6 -7.10 -10.48 1.24
N PHE A 7 -7.32 -9.23 0.86
CA PHE A 7 -7.99 -8.93 -0.41
C PHE A 7 -7.14 -9.36 -1.60
N THR A 8 -7.74 -10.06 -2.55
CA THR A 8 -7.16 -10.39 -3.86
C THR A 8 -8.16 -10.06 -4.96
N ALA A 9 -7.69 -9.73 -6.16
CA ALA A 9 -8.58 -9.69 -7.32
C ALA A 9 -9.16 -11.08 -7.62
N PRO A 10 -10.28 -11.17 -8.34
CA PRO A 10 -10.83 -12.44 -8.79
C PRO A 10 -9.83 -13.26 -9.63
N TYR A 11 -9.00 -12.57 -10.43
CA TYR A 11 -7.99 -13.13 -11.32
C TYR A 11 -6.92 -12.10 -11.65
N HIS A 12 -5.77 -12.56 -12.11
CA HIS A 12 -4.65 -11.80 -12.67
C HIS A 12 -4.00 -10.81 -11.70
N TRP A 13 -3.32 -9.80 -12.25
CA TRP A 13 -2.45 -8.89 -11.53
C TRP A 13 -3.20 -7.83 -10.73
N ILE A 14 -2.78 -7.65 -9.47
CA ILE A 14 -3.05 -6.42 -8.72
C ILE A 14 -1.76 -5.86 -8.10
N ASN A 15 -1.72 -4.55 -7.95
CA ASN A 15 -0.73 -3.85 -7.12
C ASN A 15 -1.43 -2.84 -6.20
N ASP A 16 -1.23 -1.54 -6.34
CA ASP A 16 -1.62 -0.53 -5.38
C ASP A 16 -3.13 -0.50 -5.07
N PRO A 17 -3.50 -0.36 -3.78
CA PRO A 17 -4.85 0.09 -3.45
C PRO A 17 -5.06 1.53 -3.91
N ASN A 18 -6.21 1.80 -4.50
CA ASN A 18 -6.57 3.09 -5.07
C ASN A 18 -7.95 3.53 -4.58
N GLY A 19 -8.16 4.84 -4.55
CA GLY A 19 -9.49 5.39 -4.36
C GLY A 19 -10.24 4.88 -3.13
N LEU A 20 -9.52 4.52 -2.06
CA LEU A 20 -10.10 3.97 -0.84
C LEU A 20 -10.99 5.00 -0.16
N ILE A 21 -12.25 4.66 0.08
CA ILE A 21 -13.21 5.59 0.70
C ILE A 21 -14.41 4.83 1.28
N TYR A 22 -14.97 5.36 2.37
CA TYR A 22 -16.32 5.01 2.80
C TYR A 22 -17.32 5.93 2.10
N TYR A 23 -18.20 5.37 1.27
CA TYR A 23 -19.17 6.12 0.49
C TYR A 23 -20.49 5.37 0.38
N LYS A 24 -21.61 6.05 0.64
CA LYS A 24 -22.97 5.50 0.54
C LYS A 24 -23.17 4.13 1.22
N GLY A 25 -22.59 3.97 2.42
CA GLY A 25 -22.80 2.79 3.26
C GLY A 25 -21.88 1.61 2.97
N ASN A 26 -20.90 1.75 2.07
CA ASN A 26 -19.89 0.74 1.77
C ASN A 26 -18.49 1.35 1.81
N TYR A 27 -17.50 0.54 2.14
CA TYR A 27 -16.11 0.82 1.82
C TYR A 27 -15.87 0.44 0.36
N HIS A 28 -15.40 1.39 -0.43
CA HIS A 28 -14.99 1.16 -1.81
C HIS A 28 -13.50 0.90 -1.85
N ILE A 29 -13.13 -0.19 -2.48
CA ILE A 29 -11.75 -0.64 -2.67
C ILE A 29 -11.50 -0.68 -4.17
N PHE A 30 -10.87 0.35 -4.69
CA PHE A 30 -10.34 0.30 -6.04
C PHE A 30 -8.89 -0.17 -5.98
N TYR A 31 -8.39 -0.69 -7.08
CA TYR A 31 -7.04 -1.24 -7.12
C TYR A 31 -6.46 -1.23 -8.52
N GLN A 32 -5.17 -1.05 -8.62
CA GLN A 32 -4.45 -1.26 -9.87
C GLN A 32 -4.62 -2.70 -10.33
N HIS A 33 -5.10 -2.88 -11.55
CA HIS A 33 -5.45 -4.17 -12.09
C HIS A 33 -5.05 -4.31 -13.55
N PHE A 34 -4.38 -5.40 -13.90
CA PHE A 34 -4.22 -5.82 -15.28
C PHE A 34 -5.05 -7.07 -15.51
N PRO A 35 -6.20 -6.97 -16.19
CA PRO A 35 -7.18 -8.04 -16.25
C PRO A 35 -6.88 -9.14 -17.29
N TYR A 36 -5.70 -9.10 -17.94
CA TYR A 36 -5.40 -9.97 -19.07
C TYR A 36 -4.23 -10.93 -18.83
N ASP A 37 -3.43 -10.73 -17.77
CA ASP A 37 -2.28 -11.60 -17.45
C ASP A 37 -1.89 -11.44 -15.97
N ASN A 38 -1.11 -12.41 -15.46
CA ASN A 38 -0.47 -12.37 -14.15
C ASN A 38 0.81 -11.51 -14.14
N LYS A 39 0.84 -10.45 -14.94
CA LYS A 39 1.95 -9.49 -15.06
C LYS A 39 1.41 -8.08 -15.00
N TRP A 40 2.27 -7.16 -14.61
CA TRP A 40 1.99 -5.74 -14.79
C TRP A 40 1.85 -5.40 -16.27
N GLY A 41 0.89 -4.59 -16.63
CA GLY A 41 0.61 -4.23 -18.03
C GLY A 41 -0.11 -2.89 -18.14
N THR A 42 -0.93 -2.72 -19.17
CA THR A 42 -1.79 -1.54 -19.31
C THR A 42 -2.83 -1.50 -18.19
N MET A 43 -2.59 -0.65 -17.19
CA MET A 43 -3.37 -0.64 -15.95
C MET A 43 -4.80 -0.16 -16.12
N HIS A 44 -5.68 -0.84 -15.40
CA HIS A 44 -7.08 -0.52 -15.17
C HIS A 44 -7.28 -0.31 -13.66
N TRP A 45 -8.42 0.18 -13.24
CA TRP A 45 -8.85 0.11 -11.85
C TRP A 45 -9.92 -0.96 -11.71
N GLY A 46 -9.58 -2.04 -11.01
CA GLY A 46 -10.57 -2.98 -10.50
C GLY A 46 -11.36 -2.32 -9.37
N HIS A 47 -12.50 -2.89 -9.00
CA HIS A 47 -13.39 -2.35 -7.99
C HIS A 47 -14.03 -3.45 -7.16
N ALA A 48 -14.04 -3.27 -5.86
CA ALA A 48 -14.80 -4.07 -4.92
C ALA A 48 -15.43 -3.18 -3.85
N ILE A 49 -16.51 -3.66 -3.24
CA ILE A 49 -17.11 -3.04 -2.07
C ILE A 49 -17.17 -4.02 -0.91
N THR A 50 -17.15 -3.47 0.29
CA THR A 50 -17.29 -4.25 1.52
C THR A 50 -17.94 -3.41 2.62
N LYS A 51 -18.57 -4.06 3.60
CA LYS A 51 -19.06 -3.43 4.84
C LYS A 51 -18.16 -3.73 6.03
N ASP A 52 -17.23 -4.68 5.89
CA ASP A 52 -16.59 -5.29 7.03
C ASP A 52 -15.16 -5.78 6.79
N PHE A 53 -14.62 -5.62 5.60
CA PHE A 53 -13.30 -6.08 5.17
C PHE A 53 -13.08 -7.60 5.29
N VAL A 54 -14.14 -8.36 5.42
CA VAL A 54 -14.14 -9.83 5.43
C VAL A 54 -14.87 -10.36 4.20
N ASN A 55 -16.00 -9.74 3.88
CA ASN A 55 -16.83 -10.10 2.76
C ASN A 55 -16.75 -9.02 1.69
N PHE A 56 -16.23 -9.37 0.52
CA PHE A 56 -16.07 -8.46 -0.60
C PHE A 56 -17.01 -8.83 -1.73
N GLU A 57 -17.67 -7.82 -2.30
CA GLU A 57 -18.40 -7.90 -3.53
C GLU A 57 -17.54 -7.27 -4.64
N HIS A 58 -17.10 -8.08 -5.60
CA HIS A 58 -16.35 -7.60 -6.76
C HIS A 58 -17.30 -7.03 -7.79
N LEU A 59 -17.01 -5.83 -8.22
CA LEU A 59 -17.78 -5.07 -9.20
C LEU A 59 -17.05 -5.04 -10.56
N PRO A 60 -17.70 -4.61 -11.64
CA PRO A 60 -17.03 -4.37 -12.91
C PRO A 60 -15.86 -3.39 -12.77
N ILE A 61 -14.91 -3.47 -13.68
CA ILE A 61 -13.77 -2.54 -13.77
C ILE A 61 -14.29 -1.11 -13.78
N ALA A 62 -13.81 -0.28 -12.85
CA ALA A 62 -14.23 1.10 -12.71
C ALA A 62 -13.57 2.04 -13.72
N LEU A 63 -12.25 1.90 -13.92
CA LEU A 63 -11.49 2.71 -14.88
C LEU A 63 -10.73 1.82 -15.86
N TYR A 64 -10.77 2.22 -17.13
CA TYR A 64 -10.00 1.61 -18.20
C TYR A 64 -9.56 2.68 -19.21
N PRO A 65 -8.44 2.47 -19.93
CA PRO A 65 -7.99 3.39 -20.98
C PRO A 65 -9.07 3.68 -22.01
N SER A 66 -9.39 4.95 -22.25
CA SER A 66 -10.48 5.34 -23.13
C SER A 66 -10.30 6.70 -23.80
N LYS A 67 -9.30 7.46 -23.38
CA LYS A 67 -8.94 8.77 -23.91
C LYS A 67 -7.52 8.76 -24.47
N ASP A 68 -7.19 9.72 -25.32
CA ASP A 68 -5.83 9.83 -25.83
C ASP A 68 -4.79 10.05 -24.73
N PHE A 69 -5.15 10.76 -23.66
CA PHE A 69 -4.24 11.04 -22.55
C PHE A 69 -4.04 9.85 -21.60
N ASP A 70 -4.93 8.86 -21.57
CA ASP A 70 -4.82 7.66 -20.72
C ASP A 70 -4.74 6.34 -21.49
N ARG A 71 -4.51 6.38 -22.78
CA ARG A 71 -4.62 5.23 -23.67
C ARG A 71 -3.68 4.06 -23.33
N ASN A 72 -2.63 4.32 -22.55
CA ASN A 72 -1.66 3.32 -22.11
C ASN A 72 -1.75 2.98 -20.61
N GLY A 73 -2.74 3.52 -19.90
CA GLY A 73 -3.02 3.11 -18.52
C GLY A 73 -3.69 4.17 -17.67
N CYS A 74 -4.48 3.67 -16.72
CA CYS A 74 -5.01 4.42 -15.60
C CYS A 74 -4.19 4.01 -14.36
N PHE A 75 -3.15 4.78 -14.03
CA PHE A 75 -2.28 4.51 -12.89
C PHE A 75 -2.91 4.96 -11.57
N SER A 76 -2.18 4.79 -10.48
CA SER A 76 -2.69 4.99 -9.12
C SER A 76 -3.23 6.39 -8.85
N GLY A 77 -4.04 6.49 -7.81
CA GLY A 77 -4.67 7.71 -7.38
C GLY A 77 -5.64 7.49 -6.22
N SER A 78 -6.51 8.46 -5.98
CA SER A 78 -7.34 8.52 -4.79
C SER A 78 -8.80 8.88 -5.08
N ALA A 79 -9.64 8.83 -4.05
CA ALA A 79 -11.04 9.23 -4.11
C ALA A 79 -11.38 10.25 -3.03
N ILE A 80 -12.36 11.10 -3.31
CA ILE A 80 -12.99 11.99 -2.33
C ILE A 80 -14.47 12.18 -2.69
N GLU A 81 -15.30 12.38 -1.68
CA GLU A 81 -16.68 12.81 -1.85
C GLU A 81 -16.76 14.35 -1.89
N ILE A 82 -17.39 14.88 -2.95
CA ILE A 82 -17.70 16.31 -3.10
C ILE A 82 -19.16 16.44 -3.47
N ASP A 83 -19.94 17.13 -2.65
CA ASP A 83 -21.38 17.40 -2.87
C ASP A 83 -22.20 16.14 -3.21
N GLY A 84 -21.93 15.05 -2.48
CA GLY A 84 -22.64 13.78 -2.62
C GLY A 84 -22.23 12.95 -3.84
N GLN A 85 -21.21 13.37 -4.58
CA GLN A 85 -20.64 12.65 -5.73
C GLN A 85 -19.25 12.12 -5.40
N LEU A 86 -18.91 10.96 -5.96
CA LEU A 86 -17.59 10.35 -5.82
C LEU A 86 -16.67 10.77 -6.95
N TYR A 87 -15.57 11.43 -6.60
CA TYR A 87 -14.51 11.87 -7.48
C TYR A 87 -13.35 10.90 -7.41
N LEU A 88 -12.96 10.30 -8.53
CA LEU A 88 -11.76 9.47 -8.64
C LEU A 88 -10.68 10.26 -9.41
N TYR A 89 -9.57 10.53 -8.73
CA TYR A 89 -8.38 11.14 -9.33
C TYR A 89 -7.37 10.03 -9.62
N TYR A 90 -6.76 10.06 -10.80
CA TYR A 90 -5.81 9.05 -11.22
C TYR A 90 -4.73 9.65 -12.13
N THR A 91 -3.60 8.95 -12.22
CA THR A 91 -2.58 9.31 -13.19
C THR A 91 -2.89 8.66 -14.54
N ALA A 92 -3.05 9.49 -15.53
CA ALA A 92 -3.29 9.09 -16.91
C ALA A 92 -1.98 8.94 -17.66
N ILE A 93 -1.74 7.79 -18.28
CA ILE A 93 -0.50 7.47 -18.96
C ILE A 93 -0.71 7.36 -20.47
N LYS A 94 0.19 8.04 -21.19
CA LYS A 94 0.38 7.91 -22.62
C LYS A 94 1.86 7.66 -22.90
N TYR A 95 2.19 6.76 -23.82
CA TYR A 95 3.57 6.58 -24.27
C TYR A 95 3.89 7.46 -25.48
N ALA A 96 5.08 8.05 -25.47
CA ALA A 96 5.60 8.78 -26.64
C ALA A 96 5.81 7.85 -27.81
N LYS A 97 6.21 6.59 -27.53
CA LYS A 97 6.40 5.53 -28.49
C LYS A 97 5.82 4.23 -27.94
N GLU A 98 4.92 3.63 -28.70
CA GLU A 98 4.28 2.36 -28.34
C GLU A 98 5.01 1.15 -28.95
N ASN A 99 5.07 0.06 -28.20
CA ASN A 99 5.61 -1.22 -28.63
C ASN A 99 4.49 -2.27 -28.72
N PRO A 100 3.86 -2.48 -29.87
CA PRO A 100 2.75 -3.39 -30.01
C PRO A 100 3.10 -4.88 -29.82
N SER A 101 4.40 -5.22 -29.77
CA SER A 101 4.85 -6.58 -29.49
C SER A 101 5.07 -6.86 -28.00
N ASN A 102 4.88 -5.87 -27.13
CA ASN A 102 5.01 -6.00 -25.68
C ASN A 102 3.65 -5.84 -25.02
N VAL A 103 3.31 -6.71 -24.06
CA VAL A 103 2.06 -6.63 -23.28
C VAL A 103 1.95 -5.31 -22.50
N HIS A 104 3.06 -4.70 -22.14
CA HIS A 104 3.12 -3.37 -21.53
C HIS A 104 3.00 -2.23 -22.54
N ASN A 105 3.07 -2.53 -23.81
CA ASN A 105 3.02 -1.57 -24.92
C ASN A 105 4.07 -0.44 -24.86
N GLN A 106 5.18 -0.66 -24.14
CA GLN A 106 6.27 0.32 -23.99
C GLN A 106 7.61 -0.27 -24.39
N TYR A 107 8.56 0.58 -24.77
CA TYR A 107 9.96 0.21 -24.98
C TYR A 107 10.80 0.47 -23.73
N SER A 108 10.56 1.58 -23.04
CA SER A 108 11.26 1.98 -21.84
C SER A 108 10.42 2.96 -21.01
N ASP A 109 10.83 3.20 -19.77
CA ASP A 109 10.19 4.21 -18.90
C ASP A 109 10.38 5.65 -19.40
N ASP A 110 11.34 5.89 -20.28
CA ASP A 110 11.54 7.19 -20.95
C ASP A 110 10.38 7.56 -21.89
N ASP A 111 9.60 6.59 -22.32
CA ASP A 111 8.42 6.82 -23.15
C ASP A 111 7.20 7.28 -22.36
N LEU A 112 7.20 7.19 -21.05
CA LEU A 112 6.10 7.64 -20.18
C LEU A 112 5.80 9.13 -20.36
N ARG A 113 4.51 9.46 -20.42
CA ARG A 113 3.97 10.81 -20.38
C ARG A 113 2.81 10.80 -19.41
N ALA A 114 3.07 11.36 -18.22
CA ALA A 114 2.13 11.34 -17.11
C ALA A 114 1.36 12.65 -17.02
N SER A 115 0.05 12.56 -16.82
CA SER A 115 -0.82 13.69 -16.51
C SER A 115 -1.85 13.24 -15.47
N GLN A 116 -2.53 14.18 -14.81
CA GLN A 116 -3.55 13.80 -13.82
C GLN A 116 -4.94 13.99 -14.41
N ALA A 117 -5.81 13.03 -14.11
CA ALA A 117 -7.16 13.00 -14.65
C ALA A 117 -8.18 12.69 -13.55
N LEU A 118 -9.44 12.95 -13.87
CA LEU A 118 -10.60 12.84 -13.00
C LEU A 118 -11.75 12.16 -13.74
N VAL A 119 -12.49 11.33 -13.01
CA VAL A 119 -13.85 10.89 -13.38
C VAL A 119 -14.77 10.99 -12.16
N VAL A 120 -16.04 11.32 -12.38
CA VAL A 120 -17.03 11.52 -11.32
C VAL A 120 -18.17 10.53 -11.49
N SER A 121 -18.62 9.97 -10.38
CA SER A 121 -19.78 9.09 -10.30
C SER A 121 -20.78 9.61 -9.27
N SER A 122 -22.06 9.54 -9.60
CA SER A 122 -23.12 9.92 -8.66
C SER A 122 -23.54 8.79 -7.70
N ASP A 123 -23.19 7.55 -8.01
CA ASP A 123 -23.55 6.38 -7.22
C ASP A 123 -22.36 5.61 -6.66
N GLY A 124 -21.14 5.89 -7.14
CA GLY A 124 -19.91 5.19 -6.76
C GLY A 124 -19.74 3.83 -7.45
N ILE A 125 -20.64 3.43 -8.30
CA ILE A 125 -20.65 2.13 -8.99
C ILE A 125 -20.42 2.28 -10.49
N HIS A 126 -21.08 3.26 -11.11
CA HIS A 126 -21.00 3.49 -12.54
C HIS A 126 -20.11 4.69 -12.86
N PHE A 127 -19.10 4.46 -13.70
CA PHE A 127 -18.13 5.46 -14.16
C PHE A 127 -18.15 5.54 -15.68
N ASP A 128 -18.57 6.69 -16.23
CA ASP A 128 -18.56 6.90 -17.68
C ASP A 128 -17.15 7.26 -18.16
N ASN A 129 -16.37 6.24 -18.49
CA ASN A 129 -14.99 6.37 -18.96
C ASN A 129 -14.89 7.09 -20.31
N VAL A 130 -15.97 7.12 -21.09
CA VAL A 130 -15.95 7.69 -22.44
C VAL A 130 -16.31 9.16 -22.45
N LYS A 131 -17.29 9.60 -21.66
CA LYS A 131 -17.79 10.98 -21.68
C LYS A 131 -17.22 11.83 -20.54
N ASN A 132 -17.06 11.26 -19.33
CA ASN A 132 -16.88 12.03 -18.11
C ASN A 132 -15.43 12.13 -17.63
N LYS A 133 -14.47 11.45 -18.25
CA LYS A 133 -13.04 11.61 -17.95
C LYS A 133 -12.54 12.99 -18.39
N LYS A 134 -11.82 13.66 -17.50
CA LYS A 134 -11.21 14.97 -17.74
C LYS A 134 -9.74 14.93 -17.33
N GLN A 135 -8.86 15.46 -18.16
CA GLN A 135 -7.50 15.79 -17.77
C GLN A 135 -7.56 17.11 -16.97
N ILE A 136 -7.07 17.08 -15.71
CA ILE A 136 -7.15 18.21 -14.78
C ILE A 136 -5.79 18.88 -14.56
N ILE A 137 -4.71 18.09 -14.59
CA ILE A 137 -3.34 18.63 -14.58
C ILE A 137 -2.66 18.02 -15.81
N PRO A 138 -2.28 18.84 -16.81
CA PRO A 138 -1.58 18.37 -17.99
C PRO A 138 -0.17 17.86 -17.64
N MET A 139 0.46 17.18 -18.58
CA MET A 139 1.85 16.77 -18.46
C MET A 139 2.73 17.98 -18.08
N ILE A 140 3.55 17.83 -17.06
CA ILE A 140 4.52 18.83 -16.64
C ILE A 140 5.52 19.09 -17.78
N GLN A 141 5.88 20.33 -17.99
CA GLN A 141 6.90 20.70 -18.98
C GLN A 141 8.29 20.43 -18.42
N GLU A 142 9.23 20.02 -19.28
CA GLU A 142 10.62 19.83 -18.90
C GLU A 142 11.20 21.12 -18.28
N GLY A 143 11.92 20.94 -17.15
CA GLY A 143 12.47 22.08 -16.40
C GLY A 143 11.52 22.70 -15.38
N PHE A 144 10.29 22.20 -15.25
CA PHE A 144 9.36 22.55 -14.18
C PHE A 144 9.75 21.86 -12.86
N VAL A 145 8.92 21.97 -11.84
CA VAL A 145 9.21 21.50 -10.47
C VAL A 145 9.28 19.98 -10.27
N GLY A 146 8.96 19.19 -11.28
CA GLY A 146 8.98 17.72 -11.24
C GLY A 146 9.35 17.11 -12.59
N ASP A 147 9.38 15.79 -12.67
CA ASP A 147 9.68 15.04 -13.90
C ASP A 147 8.37 14.77 -14.67
N TYR A 148 8.35 15.08 -15.97
CA TYR A 148 7.16 14.93 -16.82
C TYR A 148 6.78 13.47 -17.10
N ARG A 149 7.71 12.53 -16.90
CA ARG A 149 7.48 11.08 -17.09
C ARG A 149 6.99 10.43 -15.80
N HIS A 150 7.50 10.89 -14.66
CA HIS A 150 7.39 10.24 -13.36
C HIS A 150 6.65 11.07 -12.31
N THR A 151 5.66 11.87 -12.73
CA THR A 151 4.77 12.58 -11.79
C THR A 151 3.45 11.87 -11.74
N ARG A 152 3.14 11.17 -10.60
CA ARG A 152 2.02 10.23 -10.48
C ARG A 152 1.46 10.11 -9.07
N ASP A 153 0.33 9.40 -8.97
CA ASP A 153 -0.33 8.97 -7.74
C ASP A 153 -0.94 10.12 -6.92
N PRO A 154 -1.92 10.87 -7.51
CA PRO A 154 -2.54 11.99 -6.83
C PRO A 154 -3.35 11.54 -5.62
N LYS A 155 -3.07 12.13 -4.46
CA LYS A 155 -3.89 12.01 -3.24
C LYS A 155 -4.53 13.34 -2.91
N VAL A 156 -5.87 13.34 -2.84
CA VAL A 156 -6.67 14.54 -2.60
C VAL A 156 -7.33 14.48 -1.23
N TRP A 157 -7.36 15.61 -0.53
CA TRP A 157 -8.09 15.78 0.72
C TRP A 157 -8.74 17.16 0.79
N LYS A 158 -9.75 17.28 1.63
CA LYS A 158 -10.39 18.58 1.93
C LYS A 158 -9.68 19.22 3.11
N LYS A 159 -9.25 20.48 2.93
CA LYS A 159 -8.62 21.32 3.95
C LYS A 159 -9.65 21.89 4.93
N GLN A 160 -9.17 22.41 6.06
CA GLN A 160 -10.03 23.03 7.06
C GLN A 160 -10.74 24.30 6.54
N ASP A 161 -10.12 25.04 5.61
CA ASP A 161 -10.71 26.20 4.96
C ASP A 161 -11.78 25.89 3.90
N GLY A 162 -12.01 24.59 3.66
CA GLY A 162 -13.00 24.07 2.71
C GLY A 162 -12.48 23.85 1.30
N LYS A 163 -11.28 24.29 0.96
CA LYS A 163 -10.60 24.00 -0.30
C LYS A 163 -10.09 22.57 -0.35
N TYR A 164 -9.55 22.19 -1.48
CA TYR A 164 -8.98 20.87 -1.72
C TYR A 164 -7.49 20.97 -1.95
N ALA A 165 -6.73 20.13 -1.27
CA ALA A 165 -5.31 19.96 -1.52
C ALA A 165 -5.06 18.62 -2.22
N MET A 166 -3.99 18.56 -3.01
CA MET A 166 -3.52 17.34 -3.67
C MET A 166 -2.02 17.23 -3.51
N VAL A 167 -1.54 16.06 -3.14
CA VAL A 167 -0.12 15.69 -3.20
C VAL A 167 0.09 14.68 -4.31
N ILE A 168 1.18 14.84 -5.08
CA ILE A 168 1.55 13.94 -6.19
C ILE A 168 3.02 13.58 -6.03
N GLY A 169 3.34 12.30 -6.20
CA GLY A 169 4.72 11.82 -6.21
C GLY A 169 5.46 12.22 -7.49
N SER A 170 6.74 12.48 -7.36
CA SER A 170 7.60 12.87 -8.48
C SER A 170 9.07 12.61 -8.16
N LYS A 171 9.94 13.01 -9.08
CA LYS A 171 11.38 13.09 -8.88
C LYS A 171 11.95 14.35 -9.49
N VAL A 172 13.16 14.68 -9.11
CA VAL A 172 13.92 15.80 -9.68
C VAL A 172 15.39 15.40 -9.77
N ALA A 173 16.09 15.94 -10.76
CA ALA A 173 17.53 15.74 -10.87
C ALA A 173 18.25 16.29 -9.64
N TYR A 174 19.12 15.49 -9.05
CA TYR A 174 19.89 15.83 -7.87
C TYR A 174 21.30 15.22 -8.00
N GLU A 175 22.33 16.08 -7.98
CA GLU A 175 23.73 15.67 -8.24
C GLU A 175 23.87 14.87 -9.54
N ASN A 176 24.30 13.61 -9.46
CA ASN A 176 24.48 12.72 -10.61
C ASN A 176 23.34 11.72 -10.81
N ASP A 177 22.23 11.86 -10.07
CA ASP A 177 21.08 10.97 -10.07
C ASP A 177 19.78 11.77 -9.91
N TYR A 178 18.79 11.21 -9.28
CA TYR A 178 17.51 11.82 -8.93
C TYR A 178 17.27 11.73 -7.43
N CYS A 179 16.41 12.60 -6.90
CA CYS A 179 15.82 12.43 -5.59
C CYS A 179 14.29 12.44 -5.69
N GLY A 180 13.66 11.73 -4.76
CA GLY A 180 12.20 11.70 -4.62
C GLY A 180 11.65 13.06 -4.22
N LYS A 181 10.44 13.36 -4.69
CA LYS A 181 9.79 14.65 -4.50
C LYS A 181 8.28 14.50 -4.39
N ALA A 182 7.67 15.35 -3.56
CA ALA A 182 6.23 15.54 -3.49
C ALA A 182 5.87 16.91 -4.04
N LEU A 183 4.87 16.98 -4.91
CA LEU A 183 4.32 18.23 -5.46
C LEU A 183 2.95 18.48 -4.84
N PHE A 184 2.71 19.71 -4.36
CA PHE A 184 1.46 20.10 -3.72
C PHE A 184 0.69 21.08 -4.61
N TYR A 185 -0.60 20.80 -4.75
CA TYR A 185 -1.55 21.61 -5.51
C TYR A 185 -2.76 21.96 -4.63
N GLU A 186 -3.43 23.06 -4.95
CA GLU A 186 -4.65 23.51 -4.29
C GLU A 186 -5.76 23.77 -5.31
N SER A 187 -7.01 23.54 -4.92
CA SER A 187 -8.20 23.81 -5.72
C SER A 187 -9.35 24.31 -4.86
N GLU A 188 -10.12 25.25 -5.40
CA GLU A 188 -11.38 25.73 -4.76
C GLU A 188 -12.55 24.74 -4.99
N ASP A 189 -12.53 24.01 -6.09
CA ASP A 189 -13.68 23.20 -6.55
C ASP A 189 -13.37 21.68 -6.72
N GLY A 190 -12.12 21.27 -6.43
CA GLY A 190 -11.68 19.88 -6.64
C GLY A 190 -11.45 19.51 -8.12
N ILE A 191 -11.50 20.45 -9.04
CA ILE A 191 -11.30 20.23 -10.48
C ILE A 191 -10.13 21.05 -11.03
N HIS A 192 -10.06 22.33 -10.67
CA HIS A 192 -9.04 23.24 -11.15
C HIS A 192 -7.94 23.39 -10.11
N PHE A 193 -6.88 22.62 -10.29
CA PHE A 193 -5.74 22.57 -9.37
C PHE A 193 -4.60 23.47 -9.83
N GLU A 194 -4.09 24.29 -8.92
CA GLU A 194 -2.93 25.14 -9.10
C GLU A 194 -1.76 24.65 -8.25
N TYR A 195 -0.57 24.61 -8.83
CA TYR A 195 0.65 24.29 -8.09
C TYR A 195 0.91 25.33 -6.99
N LYS A 196 1.22 24.87 -5.79
CA LYS A 196 1.53 25.74 -4.64
C LYS A 196 2.97 25.55 -4.15
N ASN A 197 3.38 24.30 -3.93
CA ASN A 197 4.65 24.04 -3.28
C ASN A 197 5.16 22.64 -3.59
N SER A 198 6.38 22.33 -3.15
CA SER A 198 6.94 20.97 -3.22
C SER A 198 7.86 20.70 -2.03
N TYR A 199 8.03 19.43 -1.72
CA TYR A 199 8.98 18.94 -0.74
C TYR A 199 9.84 17.85 -1.35
N GLN A 200 11.14 17.81 -1.02
CA GLN A 200 12.07 16.79 -1.47
C GLN A 200 13.05 16.41 -0.35
N GLU A 201 13.48 15.15 -0.34
CA GLU A 201 14.48 14.64 0.59
C GLU A 201 15.47 13.75 -0.17
N PRO A 202 16.70 14.24 -0.41
CA PRO A 202 17.68 13.55 -1.24
C PRO A 202 18.18 12.20 -0.68
N THR A 203 18.00 11.97 0.61
CA THR A 203 18.52 10.76 1.28
C THR A 203 17.59 9.55 1.18
N ILE A 204 16.36 9.74 0.66
CA ILE A 204 15.31 8.71 0.66
C ILE A 204 14.79 8.46 -0.77
N GLY A 205 15.46 7.58 -1.47
CA GLY A 205 15.06 7.13 -2.79
C GLY A 205 15.15 8.19 -3.89
N ASN A 206 15.08 7.74 -5.10
CA ASN A 206 15.20 8.60 -6.27
C ASN A 206 13.86 8.94 -6.94
N MET A 207 12.77 8.36 -6.50
CA MET A 207 11.38 8.64 -6.90
C MET A 207 10.46 8.32 -5.74
N TRP A 208 9.40 9.11 -5.53
CA TRP A 208 8.37 8.83 -4.54
C TRP A 208 7.05 8.49 -5.21
N GLU A 209 6.50 7.33 -4.85
CA GLU A 209 5.21 6.83 -5.29
C GLU A 209 4.19 6.88 -4.16
N CYS A 210 2.92 6.94 -4.51
CA CYS A 210 1.79 6.85 -3.59
C CYS A 210 1.90 7.76 -2.35
N PRO A 211 2.23 9.06 -2.49
CA PRO A 211 2.30 9.95 -1.34
C PRO A 211 0.91 10.16 -0.74
N ASP A 212 0.83 10.21 0.58
CA ASP A 212 -0.40 10.51 1.32
C ASP A 212 -0.10 11.40 2.51
N VAL A 213 -0.82 12.50 2.65
CA VAL A 213 -0.72 13.42 3.80
C VAL A 213 -2.04 13.38 4.56
N PHE A 214 -1.97 13.08 5.85
CA PHE A 214 -3.15 12.89 6.67
C PHE A 214 -2.88 13.24 8.14
N LYS A 215 -3.95 13.37 8.89
CA LYS A 215 -3.91 13.70 10.31
C LYS A 215 -4.42 12.54 11.15
N ILE A 216 -3.73 12.26 12.25
CA ILE A 216 -4.22 11.42 13.35
C ILE A 216 -4.18 12.28 14.59
N ASN A 217 -5.33 12.49 15.24
CA ASN A 217 -5.49 13.48 16.29
C ASN A 217 -5.02 14.87 15.83
N ASP A 218 -4.02 15.46 16.46
CA ASP A 218 -3.46 16.76 16.09
C ASP A 218 -2.15 16.68 15.31
N GLN A 219 -1.60 15.47 15.11
CA GLN A 219 -0.35 15.26 14.39
C GLN A 219 -0.60 14.95 12.90
N PHE A 220 0.06 15.71 12.02
CA PHE A 220 0.14 15.37 10.60
C PHE A 220 1.23 14.34 10.36
N PHE A 221 0.94 13.45 9.43
CA PHE A 221 1.88 12.45 8.91
C PHE A 221 1.92 12.53 7.39
N MET A 222 3.08 12.19 6.84
CA MET A 222 3.24 11.87 5.44
C MET A 222 3.73 10.44 5.31
N ILE A 223 3.12 9.68 4.41
CA ILE A 223 3.62 8.38 3.96
C ILE A 223 3.91 8.43 2.47
N PHE A 224 4.83 7.60 2.01
CA PHE A 224 5.15 7.41 0.59
C PHE A 224 5.96 6.13 0.39
N SER A 225 6.04 5.68 -0.85
CA SER A 225 6.79 4.51 -1.27
C SER A 225 7.98 4.97 -2.13
N PRO A 226 9.18 5.04 -1.56
CA PRO A 226 10.36 5.46 -2.31
C PRO A 226 10.90 4.32 -3.18
N GLU A 227 11.35 4.62 -4.39
CA GLU A 227 12.09 3.69 -5.24
C GLU A 227 13.60 3.78 -4.98
N ASN A 228 14.31 2.66 -5.14
CA ASN A 228 15.78 2.56 -5.07
C ASN A 228 16.41 3.13 -3.80
N THR A 229 15.83 2.80 -2.63
CA THR A 229 16.30 3.34 -1.35
C THR A 229 17.45 2.58 -0.74
N ASP A 230 17.43 1.25 -0.88
CA ASP A 230 18.32 0.37 -0.14
C ASP A 230 19.06 -0.59 -1.06
N GLN A 231 20.29 -0.88 -0.71
CA GLN A 231 21.06 -1.92 -1.37
C GLN A 231 20.77 -3.30 -0.73
N PRO A 232 20.71 -4.38 -1.49
CA PRO A 232 20.63 -5.72 -0.92
C PRO A 232 21.66 -5.93 0.19
N PRO A 233 21.35 -6.70 1.26
CA PRO A 233 20.19 -7.58 1.45
C PRO A 233 18.94 -6.91 2.05
N LYS A 234 18.93 -5.61 2.28
CA LYS A 234 17.76 -4.93 2.83
C LYS A 234 16.59 -4.89 1.84
N PRO A 235 15.35 -4.72 2.31
CA PRO A 235 14.21 -4.50 1.42
C PRO A 235 14.49 -3.32 0.49
N ASN A 236 14.54 -3.59 -0.79
CA ASN A 236 14.72 -2.54 -1.78
C ASN A 236 13.37 -1.89 -2.03
N SER A 237 13.17 -0.69 -1.56
CA SER A 237 11.91 0.05 -1.63
C SER A 237 10.81 -0.51 -0.74
N ASN A 238 10.61 0.07 0.41
CA ASN A 238 9.47 -0.17 1.29
C ASN A 238 8.88 1.17 1.75
N ALA A 239 7.59 1.18 2.03
CA ALA A 239 6.91 2.41 2.41
C ALA A 239 7.49 3.02 3.69
N ARG A 240 7.64 4.34 3.67
CA ARG A 240 8.13 5.15 4.77
C ARG A 240 7.02 6.05 5.30
N TYR A 241 7.14 6.45 6.55
CA TYR A 241 6.32 7.52 7.11
C TYR A 241 7.16 8.52 7.90
N MET A 242 6.61 9.70 8.11
CA MET A 242 7.17 10.68 9.04
C MET A 242 6.07 11.50 9.71
N PRO A 243 6.22 11.87 10.98
CA PRO A 243 5.47 12.98 11.55
C PRO A 243 5.98 14.28 10.94
N ILE A 244 5.07 15.19 10.59
CA ILE A 244 5.42 16.47 9.97
C ILE A 244 4.76 17.64 10.70
N ASP A 245 5.47 18.76 10.79
CA ASP A 245 4.87 20.07 11.03
C ASP A 245 4.46 20.64 9.66
N PHE A 246 3.15 20.61 9.40
CA PHE A 246 2.57 20.92 8.10
C PHE A 246 1.68 22.15 8.16
N ASP A 247 1.98 23.12 7.32
CA ASP A 247 1.16 24.32 7.14
C ASP A 247 0.15 24.07 6.01
N GLU A 248 -1.13 23.88 6.36
CA GLU A 248 -2.19 23.62 5.37
C GLU A 248 -2.49 24.84 4.48
N ASP A 249 -2.21 26.07 4.91
CA ASP A 249 -2.50 27.25 4.10
C ASP A 249 -1.51 27.42 2.95
N THR A 250 -0.25 27.11 3.21
CA THR A 250 0.82 27.21 2.22
C THR A 250 1.21 25.86 1.61
N LEU A 251 0.67 24.76 2.13
CA LEU A 251 1.02 23.37 1.80
C LEU A 251 2.54 23.12 1.95
N THR A 252 3.12 23.61 3.06
CA THR A 252 4.55 23.54 3.34
C THR A 252 4.82 22.58 4.49
N ILE A 253 5.75 21.66 4.30
CA ILE A 253 6.37 20.90 5.37
C ILE A 253 7.45 21.80 5.99
N LYS A 254 7.27 22.18 7.27
CA LYS A 254 8.17 23.08 7.99
C LYS A 254 9.29 22.32 8.70
N ASP A 255 8.95 21.17 9.25
CA ASP A 255 9.86 20.29 9.95
C ASP A 255 9.34 18.86 9.90
N HIS A 256 10.23 17.89 10.11
CA HIS A 256 9.88 16.47 10.12
C HIS A 256 10.78 15.68 11.06
N GLY A 257 10.27 14.56 11.54
CA GLY A 257 11.04 13.55 12.28
C GLY A 257 11.82 12.61 11.35
N ASP A 258 12.27 11.51 11.93
CA ASP A 258 12.90 10.42 11.18
C ASP A 258 11.91 9.77 10.19
N TRP A 259 12.46 9.00 9.27
CA TRP A 259 11.74 8.28 8.22
C TRP A 259 11.71 6.76 8.45
N PRO A 260 11.04 6.25 9.48
CA PRO A 260 10.95 4.82 9.69
C PRO A 260 10.13 4.13 8.59
N TYR A 261 10.30 2.81 8.50
CA TYR A 261 9.40 1.98 7.72
C TYR A 261 7.99 1.97 8.33
N LEU A 262 6.99 2.01 7.48
CA LEU A 262 5.60 1.82 7.91
C LEU A 262 5.31 0.33 8.21
N ASP A 263 5.93 -0.56 7.45
CA ASP A 263 5.94 -2.00 7.69
C ASP A 263 7.38 -2.50 7.49
N HIS A 264 7.89 -3.25 8.45
CA HIS A 264 9.28 -3.73 8.45
C HIS A 264 9.45 -5.07 7.73
N GLY A 265 8.39 -5.62 7.12
CA GLY A 265 8.46 -6.81 6.28
C GLY A 265 9.09 -6.57 4.91
N LEU A 266 9.19 -7.62 4.11
CA LEU A 266 9.88 -7.58 2.82
C LEU A 266 8.98 -7.21 1.63
N ASP A 267 7.65 -7.30 1.78
CA ASP A 267 6.76 -7.29 0.63
C ASP A 267 5.76 -6.12 0.61
N PHE A 268 5.68 -5.35 1.69
CA PHE A 268 4.75 -4.24 1.82
C PHE A 268 5.15 -3.05 0.94
N TYR A 269 4.18 -2.49 0.18
CA TYR A 269 4.40 -1.33 -0.70
C TYR A 269 3.09 -0.58 -0.99
N ALA A 270 3.21 0.65 -1.53
CA ALA A 270 2.13 1.47 -2.05
C ALA A 270 0.92 1.61 -1.10
N PRO A 271 1.11 1.93 0.20
CA PRO A 271 0.00 2.12 1.12
C PRO A 271 -0.85 3.33 0.76
N GLN A 272 -2.14 3.24 1.07
CA GLN A 272 -3.06 4.37 1.03
C GLN A 272 -3.91 4.39 2.30
N THR A 273 -4.13 5.59 2.87
CA THR A 273 -5.01 5.77 4.02
C THR A 273 -6.36 6.36 3.63
N PHE A 274 -7.37 6.11 4.44
CA PHE A 274 -8.70 6.67 4.29
C PHE A 274 -9.43 6.68 5.64
N LEU A 275 -10.57 7.37 5.72
CA LEU A 275 -11.36 7.40 6.94
C LEU A 275 -12.41 6.29 6.93
N SER A 276 -12.56 5.61 8.07
CA SER A 276 -13.67 4.71 8.31
C SER A 276 -14.99 5.51 8.47
N LYS A 277 -16.11 4.78 8.49
CA LYS A 277 -17.42 5.37 8.81
C LYS A 277 -17.48 6.03 10.19
N ASP A 278 -16.57 5.66 11.09
CA ASP A 278 -16.45 6.16 12.45
C ASP A 278 -15.29 7.18 12.62
N ASN A 279 -14.77 7.69 11.49
CA ASN A 279 -13.65 8.64 11.40
C ASN A 279 -12.29 8.11 11.90
N GLU A 280 -12.11 6.80 11.98
CA GLU A 280 -10.81 6.21 12.26
C GLU A 280 -9.95 6.23 11.00
N ARG A 281 -8.65 6.44 11.13
CA ARG A 281 -7.71 6.38 9.99
C ARG A 281 -7.35 4.93 9.70
N LEU A 282 -7.82 4.43 8.56
CA LEU A 282 -7.53 3.09 8.05
C LEU A 282 -6.38 3.11 7.05
N LEU A 283 -5.66 1.99 6.98
CA LEU A 283 -4.56 1.73 6.05
C LEU A 283 -4.82 0.43 5.31
N LEU A 284 -4.65 0.46 3.99
CA LEU A 284 -4.38 -0.70 3.14
C LEU A 284 -3.06 -0.50 2.40
N GLY A 285 -2.42 -1.59 2.01
CA GLY A 285 -1.19 -1.57 1.22
C GLY A 285 -1.03 -2.86 0.44
N TRP A 286 -0.23 -2.81 -0.60
CA TRP A 286 0.05 -3.96 -1.45
C TRP A 286 1.11 -4.86 -0.84
N LEU A 287 0.86 -6.16 -0.86
CA LEU A 287 1.86 -7.20 -0.63
C LEU A 287 2.33 -7.75 -1.98
N ARG A 288 3.57 -7.44 -2.31
CA ARG A 288 4.20 -7.83 -3.58
C ARG A 288 4.45 -9.34 -3.60
N MET A 289 3.88 -10.00 -4.58
CA MET A 289 4.18 -11.38 -4.88
C MET A 289 5.15 -11.45 -6.06
N ARG A 290 6.17 -12.29 -5.97
CA ARG A 290 7.17 -12.45 -7.04
C ARG A 290 6.65 -13.27 -8.21
N LYS A 291 5.78 -14.24 -7.92
CA LYS A 291 5.09 -15.07 -8.93
C LYS A 291 3.72 -15.49 -8.41
N PRO A 292 2.81 -15.91 -9.29
CA PRO A 292 1.57 -16.56 -8.87
C PRO A 292 1.86 -17.82 -8.05
N VAL A 293 0.94 -18.19 -7.16
CA VAL A 293 0.93 -19.52 -6.55
C VAL A 293 0.76 -20.55 -7.66
N GLN A 294 1.43 -21.70 -7.53
CA GLN A 294 1.38 -22.73 -8.57
C GLN A 294 -0.07 -23.18 -8.85
N GLY A 295 -0.48 -23.12 -10.10
CA GLY A 295 -1.82 -23.47 -10.55
C GLY A 295 -2.90 -22.42 -10.33
N GLU A 296 -2.53 -21.24 -9.85
CA GLU A 296 -3.45 -20.12 -9.62
C GLU A 296 -3.29 -19.03 -10.68
N GLU A 297 -4.40 -18.38 -11.02
CA GLU A 297 -4.45 -17.29 -12.01
C GLU A 297 -4.61 -15.92 -11.36
N TRP A 298 -3.98 -15.68 -10.21
CA TRP A 298 -3.98 -14.41 -9.51
C TRP A 298 -2.59 -14.11 -8.93
N ILE A 299 -2.26 -12.84 -8.78
CA ILE A 299 -1.00 -12.39 -8.20
C ILE A 299 -1.15 -11.00 -7.56
N GLY A 300 -0.57 -10.84 -6.38
CA GLY A 300 -0.72 -9.65 -5.55
C GLY A 300 -1.92 -9.75 -4.60
N MET A 301 -1.77 -9.17 -3.41
CA MET A 301 -2.82 -9.08 -2.41
C MET A 301 -2.63 -7.81 -1.58
N PHE A 302 -3.64 -7.42 -0.82
CA PHE A 302 -3.50 -6.36 0.17
C PHE A 302 -3.31 -6.93 1.56
N ILE A 303 -2.62 -6.17 2.42
CA ILE A 303 -2.61 -6.44 3.85
C ILE A 303 -4.05 -6.47 4.39
N MET A 304 -4.26 -7.12 5.52
CA MET A 304 -5.48 -6.90 6.28
C MET A 304 -5.57 -5.42 6.70
N PRO A 305 -6.75 -4.80 6.67
CA PRO A 305 -6.87 -3.37 7.01
C PRO A 305 -6.43 -3.11 8.45
N ARG A 306 -5.70 -2.01 8.64
CA ARG A 306 -5.16 -1.59 9.94
C ARG A 306 -5.74 -0.23 10.32
N ILE A 307 -6.09 -0.06 11.60
CA ILE A 307 -6.37 1.25 12.17
C ILE A 307 -5.04 1.87 12.60
N LEU A 308 -4.85 3.13 12.26
CA LEU A 308 -3.66 3.89 12.64
C LEU A 308 -3.96 4.76 13.87
N HIS A 309 -3.12 4.63 14.87
CA HIS A 309 -3.12 5.47 16.06
C HIS A 309 -1.82 6.26 16.14
N GLU A 310 -1.87 7.44 16.76
CA GLU A 310 -0.69 8.24 17.05
C GLU A 310 -0.28 8.04 18.52
N LYS A 311 1.01 7.84 18.75
CA LYS A 311 1.62 7.82 20.08
C LYS A 311 3.04 8.35 20.01
N ASP A 312 3.31 9.46 20.71
CA ASP A 312 4.63 10.08 20.81
C ASP A 312 5.29 10.36 19.44
N GLY A 313 4.50 10.84 18.46
CA GLY A 313 4.94 11.13 17.10
C GLY A 313 5.14 9.87 16.22
N LYS A 314 4.73 8.70 16.71
CA LYS A 314 4.82 7.44 15.96
C LYS A 314 3.44 6.92 15.55
N ILE A 315 3.39 6.20 14.46
CA ILE A 315 2.20 5.45 14.03
C ILE A 315 2.22 4.07 14.70
N ILE A 316 1.19 3.79 15.47
CA ILE A 316 0.89 2.47 16.01
C ILE A 316 -0.22 1.87 15.16
N GLN A 317 -0.09 0.60 14.79
CA GLN A 317 -1.00 -0.06 13.86
C GLN A 317 -1.78 -1.16 14.57
N GLU A 318 -3.09 -1.09 14.51
CA GLU A 318 -3.98 -2.13 15.05
C GLU A 318 -4.71 -2.84 13.91
N LEU A 319 -4.73 -4.18 13.94
CA LEU A 319 -5.55 -4.95 13.01
C LEU A 319 -7.03 -4.59 13.19
N TYR A 320 -7.73 -4.39 12.09
CA TYR A 320 -9.14 -4.00 12.09
C TYR A 320 -9.98 -4.91 13.00
N PRO A 321 -10.72 -4.34 13.98
CA PRO A 321 -11.30 -5.10 15.10
C PRO A 321 -12.22 -6.24 14.68
N LYS A 322 -12.98 -6.11 13.60
CA LYS A 322 -13.86 -7.18 13.13
C LYS A 322 -13.09 -8.42 12.68
N ILE A 323 -11.92 -8.24 12.08
CA ILE A 323 -11.03 -9.35 11.73
C ILE A 323 -10.36 -9.90 12.99
N LYS A 324 -9.74 -9.02 13.79
CA LYS A 324 -9.06 -9.40 15.03
C LYS A 324 -9.96 -10.23 15.96
N ASN A 325 -11.19 -9.77 16.21
CA ASN A 325 -12.15 -10.41 17.10
C ASN A 325 -12.79 -11.68 16.53
N SER A 326 -12.61 -11.96 15.23
CA SER A 326 -13.09 -13.21 14.63
C SER A 326 -12.26 -14.42 15.04
N PHE A 327 -11.01 -14.23 15.48
CA PHE A 327 -10.15 -15.28 16.04
C PHE A 327 -10.48 -15.52 17.52
N ASN A 328 -11.54 -16.25 17.78
CA ASN A 328 -12.12 -16.40 19.13
C ASN A 328 -12.24 -17.86 19.59
N HIS A 329 -11.81 -18.81 18.79
CA HIS A 329 -11.83 -20.23 19.16
C HIS A 329 -10.39 -20.73 19.38
N GLU A 330 -10.01 -20.98 20.65
CA GLU A 330 -8.68 -21.49 21.01
C GLU A 330 -8.53 -22.95 20.58
N VAL A 331 -7.40 -23.27 19.93
CA VAL A 331 -7.05 -24.61 19.48
C VAL A 331 -5.69 -25.03 20.01
N GLN A 332 -5.42 -26.34 20.05
CA GLN A 332 -4.15 -26.88 20.57
C GLN A 332 -3.10 -27.06 19.48
N GLU A 333 -3.52 -27.19 18.23
CA GLU A 333 -2.65 -27.50 17.10
C GLU A 333 -2.74 -26.41 16.03
N ILE A 334 -1.61 -26.11 15.40
CA ILE A 334 -1.52 -25.20 14.25
C ILE A 334 -1.73 -26.03 12.98
N SER A 335 -2.64 -25.57 12.12
CA SER A 335 -2.84 -26.08 10.76
C SER A 335 -2.76 -24.95 9.75
N PHE A 336 -2.04 -25.17 8.66
CA PHE A 336 -1.94 -24.23 7.54
C PHE A 336 -3.11 -24.32 6.55
N ASP A 337 -4.11 -25.16 6.81
CA ASP A 337 -5.34 -25.29 5.99
C ASP A 337 -6.33 -24.15 6.22
N GLN A 338 -6.14 -23.39 7.28
CA GLN A 338 -7.05 -22.29 7.67
C GLN A 338 -6.27 -21.13 8.29
N PRO A 339 -6.83 -19.89 8.23
CA PRO A 339 -6.26 -18.78 8.95
C PRO A 339 -6.22 -19.02 10.46
N PHE A 340 -5.13 -18.59 11.09
CA PHE A 340 -5.00 -18.62 12.55
C PHE A 340 -4.31 -17.36 13.08
N GLN A 341 -4.55 -17.07 14.36
CA GLN A 341 -3.81 -16.13 15.17
C GLN A 341 -2.95 -16.88 16.17
N LEU A 342 -1.67 -16.56 16.27
CA LEU A 342 -0.77 -17.04 17.30
C LEU A 342 -0.38 -15.87 18.20
N LYS A 343 -0.53 -16.04 19.52
CA LYS A 343 -0.08 -15.07 20.54
C LYS A 343 1.01 -15.68 21.38
N THR A 344 2.08 -14.97 21.57
CA THR A 344 3.22 -15.38 22.41
C THR A 344 4.02 -14.17 22.86
N THR A 345 4.76 -14.35 23.97
CA THR A 345 5.81 -13.42 24.39
C THR A 345 7.14 -14.12 24.24
N LEU A 346 7.96 -13.68 23.30
CA LEU A 346 9.29 -14.27 23.06
C LEU A 346 10.32 -13.80 24.09
N ASN A 347 11.35 -14.57 24.27
CA ASN A 347 12.58 -14.21 24.95
C ASN A 347 13.77 -14.51 24.02
N LYS A 348 15.00 -14.17 24.45
CA LYS A 348 16.20 -14.30 23.60
C LYS A 348 16.52 -15.73 23.15
N ASP A 349 16.02 -16.72 23.87
CA ASP A 349 16.23 -18.14 23.56
C ASP A 349 15.05 -18.76 22.84
N SER A 350 14.01 -17.97 22.57
CA SER A 350 12.79 -18.45 21.89
C SER A 350 12.99 -18.51 20.39
N SER A 351 12.41 -19.56 19.78
CA SER A 351 12.32 -19.66 18.33
C SER A 351 11.03 -20.34 17.88
N LEU A 352 10.55 -19.89 16.71
CA LEU A 352 9.43 -20.52 16.01
C LEU A 352 9.89 -20.92 14.61
N ASN A 353 9.52 -22.13 14.20
CA ASN A 353 9.56 -22.55 12.81
C ASN A 353 8.15 -22.98 12.42
N LEU A 354 7.51 -22.20 11.57
CA LEU A 354 6.14 -22.37 11.11
C LEU A 354 6.17 -22.80 9.64
N GLY A 355 6.28 -24.10 9.40
CA GLY A 355 6.29 -24.64 8.06
C GLY A 355 7.54 -24.29 7.22
N GLY A 356 8.65 -23.94 7.87
CA GLY A 356 9.88 -23.43 7.23
C GLY A 356 10.06 -21.92 7.34
N PHE A 357 9.02 -21.17 7.74
CA PHE A 357 9.16 -19.76 8.12
C PHE A 357 9.69 -19.63 9.53
N LYS A 358 10.84 -19.00 9.70
CA LYS A 358 11.58 -18.94 10.97
C LYS A 358 11.48 -17.57 11.60
N ILE A 359 11.30 -17.56 12.92
CA ILE A 359 11.20 -16.36 13.76
C ILE A 359 12.04 -16.59 15.01
N ASP A 360 12.95 -15.70 15.31
CA ASP A 360 13.77 -15.70 16.52
C ASP A 360 14.16 -14.29 16.96
N ILE A 361 14.90 -14.16 18.05
CA ILE A 361 15.43 -12.89 18.55
C ILE A 361 16.93 -12.84 18.35
N GLN A 362 17.41 -11.87 17.57
CA GLN A 362 18.82 -11.61 17.32
C GLN A 362 19.16 -10.15 17.65
N ASP A 363 20.17 -9.90 18.46
CA ASP A 363 20.66 -8.55 18.84
C ASP A 363 19.55 -7.59 19.30
N ASP A 364 18.60 -8.09 20.08
CA ASP A 364 17.40 -7.39 20.56
C ASP A 364 16.40 -7.01 19.44
N CYS A 365 16.49 -7.61 18.26
CA CYS A 365 15.55 -7.46 17.16
C CYS A 365 14.76 -8.74 16.93
N LEU A 366 13.52 -8.64 16.50
CA LEU A 366 12.81 -9.78 15.92
C LEU A 366 13.38 -10.06 14.53
N HIS A 367 13.92 -11.24 14.34
CA HIS A 367 14.47 -11.72 13.08
C HIS A 367 13.48 -12.65 12.39
N LEU A 368 13.25 -12.43 11.11
CA LEU A 368 12.40 -13.26 10.26
C LEU A 368 13.21 -13.81 9.10
N ASN A 369 13.14 -15.12 8.88
CA ASN A 369 13.77 -15.78 7.75
C ASN A 369 12.75 -16.66 7.01
N ARG A 370 12.64 -16.47 5.70
CA ARG A 370 11.75 -17.23 4.81
C ARG A 370 12.49 -17.98 3.71
N GLU A 371 13.78 -18.24 3.85
CA GLU A 371 14.59 -18.86 2.79
C GLU A 371 14.02 -20.20 2.30
N GLU A 372 13.52 -21.03 3.23
CA GLU A 372 12.94 -22.35 2.89
C GLU A 372 11.56 -22.25 2.22
N VAL A 373 10.85 -21.14 2.41
CA VAL A 373 9.45 -20.92 1.98
C VAL A 373 9.29 -19.70 1.09
N SER A 374 10.36 -19.28 0.44
CA SER A 374 10.36 -18.22 -0.57
C SER A 374 10.65 -18.80 -1.95
N ILE A 375 10.53 -17.93 -2.94
CA ILE A 375 10.98 -18.26 -4.29
C ILE A 375 12.50 -18.26 -4.29
N GLN A 376 13.08 -19.37 -4.74
CA GLN A 376 14.51 -19.50 -4.93
C GLN A 376 14.96 -18.76 -6.20
N GLU A 377 15.12 -17.45 -6.09
CA GLU A 377 15.64 -16.60 -7.14
C GLU A 377 16.86 -15.82 -6.65
N ASN A 378 17.87 -15.66 -7.49
CA ASN A 378 19.02 -14.81 -7.20
C ASN A 378 18.55 -13.36 -6.94
N LYS A 379 19.00 -12.76 -5.83
CA LYS A 379 18.69 -11.39 -5.38
C LYS A 379 17.33 -11.20 -4.65
N VAL A 380 16.63 -12.26 -4.26
CA VAL A 380 15.50 -12.13 -3.36
C VAL A 380 16.01 -12.03 -1.93
N CYS A 381 15.62 -10.99 -1.21
CA CYS A 381 15.87 -10.88 0.22
C CYS A 381 14.93 -11.83 0.97
N ASN A 382 15.48 -12.66 1.85
CA ASN A 382 14.73 -13.64 2.64
C ASN A 382 14.83 -13.39 4.14
N ASP A 383 15.75 -12.53 4.55
CA ASP A 383 16.00 -12.15 5.93
C ASP A 383 15.63 -10.69 6.18
N VAL A 384 14.97 -10.45 7.30
CA VAL A 384 14.68 -9.08 7.76
C VAL A 384 14.60 -9.05 9.27
N VAL A 385 14.97 -7.90 9.84
CA VAL A 385 14.92 -7.65 11.28
C VAL A 385 14.08 -6.41 11.58
N SER A 386 13.37 -6.46 12.72
CA SER A 386 12.71 -5.28 13.29
C SER A 386 13.72 -4.24 13.75
N PRO A 387 13.32 -3.02 14.09
CA PRO A 387 14.09 -2.17 14.98
C PRO A 387 14.39 -2.86 16.31
N LYS A 388 15.40 -2.34 17.06
CA LYS A 388 15.72 -2.87 18.39
C LYS A 388 14.54 -2.71 19.33
N LEU A 389 14.15 -3.81 19.95
CA LEU A 389 13.08 -3.89 20.94
C LEU A 389 13.70 -3.81 22.33
N GLN A 390 13.08 -3.07 23.25
CA GLN A 390 13.63 -2.82 24.58
C GLN A 390 13.40 -3.99 25.56
N GLY A 391 13.78 -5.22 25.17
CA GLY A 391 13.62 -6.44 25.96
C GLY A 391 12.18 -6.92 26.14
N HIS A 392 11.26 -6.40 25.34
CA HIS A 392 9.85 -6.74 25.36
C HIS A 392 9.43 -7.22 23.97
N TYR A 393 8.92 -8.45 23.86
CA TYR A 393 8.70 -9.14 22.60
C TYR A 393 7.31 -9.80 22.58
N ASP A 394 6.26 -9.01 22.80
CA ASP A 394 4.89 -9.49 22.65
C ASP A 394 4.53 -9.56 21.17
N ILE A 395 4.11 -10.74 20.73
CA ILE A 395 3.84 -11.06 19.34
C ILE A 395 2.39 -11.49 19.18
N GLU A 396 1.67 -10.79 18.29
CA GLU A 396 0.45 -11.28 17.67
C GLU A 396 0.75 -11.56 16.20
N LEU A 397 0.77 -12.83 15.81
CA LEU A 397 1.02 -13.28 14.46
C LEU A 397 -0.29 -13.78 13.84
N TYR A 398 -0.58 -13.35 12.62
CA TYR A 398 -1.72 -13.80 11.84
C TYR A 398 -1.21 -14.51 10.58
N TYR A 399 -1.71 -15.70 10.36
CA TYR A 399 -1.51 -16.46 9.14
C TYR A 399 -2.80 -16.53 8.34
N ASP A 400 -2.70 -16.31 7.03
CA ASP A 400 -3.81 -16.50 6.10
C ASP A 400 -3.28 -16.90 4.73
N HIS A 401 -3.08 -18.19 4.50
CA HIS A 401 -2.56 -18.77 3.26
C HIS A 401 -1.52 -17.86 2.58
N HIS A 402 -0.33 -18.26 2.37
CA HIS A 402 0.75 -17.52 1.71
C HIS A 402 1.22 -16.21 2.38
N VAL A 403 0.70 -15.82 3.54
CA VAL A 403 1.10 -14.58 4.21
C VAL A 403 1.09 -14.71 5.73
N PHE A 404 2.11 -14.09 6.34
CA PHE A 404 2.16 -13.80 7.78
C PHE A 404 2.16 -12.29 7.99
N GLU A 405 1.28 -11.78 8.84
CA GLU A 405 1.35 -10.43 9.40
C GLU A 405 1.67 -10.53 10.88
N ILE A 406 2.75 -9.89 11.31
CA ILE A 406 3.28 -9.98 12.68
C ILE A 406 3.23 -8.61 13.31
N TYR A 407 2.45 -8.47 14.37
CA TYR A 407 2.31 -7.25 15.17
C TYR A 407 3.14 -7.40 16.44
N ILE A 408 4.07 -6.49 16.66
CA ILE A 408 5.03 -6.50 17.74
C ILE A 408 4.65 -5.42 18.75
N ASN A 409 4.60 -5.76 20.05
CA ASN A 409 4.33 -4.85 21.17
C ASN A 409 3.06 -4.02 20.96
N GLY A 410 1.95 -4.69 20.59
CA GLY A 410 0.67 -4.04 20.36
C GLY A 410 0.61 -3.21 19.07
N GLY A 411 1.46 -3.50 18.09
CA GLY A 411 1.50 -2.81 16.79
C GLY A 411 2.44 -1.61 16.73
N GLU A 412 3.35 -1.48 17.69
CA GLU A 412 4.45 -0.51 17.60
C GLU A 412 5.29 -0.74 16.34
N TYR A 413 5.48 -2.02 15.99
CA TYR A 413 6.05 -2.43 14.72
C TYR A 413 5.19 -3.52 14.08
N VAL A 414 5.14 -3.55 12.76
CA VAL A 414 4.48 -4.60 11.99
C VAL A 414 5.42 -5.12 10.92
N MET A 415 5.37 -6.43 10.66
CA MET A 415 6.19 -7.10 9.65
C MET A 415 5.32 -8.04 8.83
N SER A 416 5.13 -7.73 7.55
CA SER A 416 4.33 -8.54 6.62
C SER A 416 5.22 -9.33 5.67
N GLN A 417 4.95 -10.63 5.53
CA GLN A 417 5.76 -11.56 4.75
C GLN A 417 4.89 -12.46 3.87
N VAL A 418 5.15 -12.42 2.58
CA VAL A 418 4.61 -13.43 1.65
C VAL A 418 5.49 -14.68 1.71
N VAL A 419 4.83 -15.84 1.81
CA VAL A 419 5.47 -17.16 1.86
C VAL A 419 4.86 -18.11 0.84
N TYR A 420 5.63 -19.09 0.43
CA TYR A 420 5.22 -20.12 -0.53
C TYR A 420 5.56 -21.51 0.03
N ASP A 421 4.80 -22.49 -0.36
CA ASP A 421 5.12 -23.91 -0.14
C ASP A 421 5.51 -24.28 1.31
N LEU A 422 4.72 -23.77 2.30
CA LEU A 422 4.88 -24.17 3.69
C LEU A 422 4.75 -25.70 3.83
N ASN A 423 5.65 -26.31 4.62
CA ASN A 423 5.49 -27.70 5.03
C ASN A 423 4.66 -27.81 6.33
N ASP A 424 4.30 -29.02 6.73
CA ASP A 424 3.45 -29.24 7.92
C ASP A 424 4.21 -29.17 9.25
N GLN A 425 5.51 -28.87 9.24
CA GLN A 425 6.32 -28.86 10.44
C GLN A 425 6.09 -27.58 11.27
N VAL A 426 5.74 -27.76 12.53
CA VAL A 426 5.64 -26.68 13.51
C VAL A 426 6.58 -26.99 14.68
N ILE A 427 7.56 -26.12 14.91
CA ILE A 427 8.49 -26.21 16.02
C ILE A 427 8.47 -24.88 16.76
N ILE A 428 8.06 -24.90 18.04
CA ILE A 428 8.05 -23.72 18.92
C ILE A 428 8.86 -24.09 20.16
N GLN A 429 9.88 -23.29 20.45
CA GLN A 429 10.83 -23.56 21.52
C GLN A 429 10.94 -22.39 22.51
N ASN A 430 11.07 -22.73 23.80
CA ASN A 430 11.35 -21.81 24.89
C ASN A 430 10.37 -20.64 25.03
N THR A 431 9.10 -20.87 24.66
CA THR A 431 8.01 -19.90 24.87
C THR A 431 6.67 -20.62 25.03
N GLU A 432 5.78 -20.00 25.77
CA GLU A 432 4.37 -20.38 25.81
C GLU A 432 3.62 -19.64 24.70
N TYR A 433 2.61 -20.28 24.13
CA TYR A 433 1.81 -19.68 23.06
C TYR A 433 0.35 -20.10 23.14
N LYS A 434 -0.50 -19.33 22.51
CA LYS A 434 -1.92 -19.65 22.28
C LYS A 434 -2.25 -19.46 20.81
N VAL A 435 -3.07 -20.36 20.31
CA VAL A 435 -3.52 -20.32 18.91
C VAL A 435 -5.03 -20.18 18.88
N TYR A 436 -5.50 -19.28 18.04
CA TYR A 436 -6.92 -19.06 17.84
C TYR A 436 -7.25 -19.18 16.37
N VAL A 437 -8.37 -19.83 16.07
CA VAL A 437 -8.97 -19.88 14.74
C VAL A 437 -10.30 -19.10 14.74
N ARG A 438 -10.79 -18.81 13.56
CA ARG A 438 -12.08 -18.15 13.41
C ARG A 438 -13.22 -19.12 13.73
N SER A 439 -14.20 -18.71 14.52
CA SER A 439 -15.47 -19.44 14.59
C SER A 439 -16.15 -19.40 13.22
N LEU A 440 -16.64 -20.57 12.79
CA LEU A 440 -17.38 -20.73 11.53
C LEU A 440 -18.70 -19.95 11.58
#